data_ef50297b75a4d260511812ae690a28cb
#
_entry.id   ef50297b75a4d260511812ae690a28cb
#
_cell.length_a   1.000
_cell.length_b   1.000
_cell.length_c   1.000
_cell.angle_alpha   90.00
_cell.angle_beta   90.00
_cell.angle_gamma   90.00
#
_symmetry.space_group_name_H-M   'P 1'
#
loop_
_entity.id
_entity.type
_entity.pdbx_description
1 polymer ?
#
loop_
_entity_poly.entity_id
_entity_poly.type
_entity_poly.pdbx_seq_one_letter_code
_entity_poly.pdbx_strand_id
1 'polypeptide(L)'
;MFYINRNKQNFSLAFSYLENKSKNNFSFGSTKSSSKVKKLNFIHKIDNLFLMEIIGNKKNQSNWSENFQDKNYQITDYSINPTLTYFSGENNRINFIYKLSDIENSIGNQETLKQQNFGISLFLNQKEKRGFISEFNYYKNEFNGDINSVISYVMMNGLQNGENYTWRFKFQRKLSKLLDINFIYLGRKSNSTRTIHNGSIQLKAIF
;
A
#
# COMPACT_ATOMS: atom_id res chain seq x y z
N MET A 1 -19.18 -8.29 -4.72
CA MET A 1 -17.96 -8.92 -5.23
C MET A 1 -18.33 -10.03 -6.17
N PHE A 2 -17.85 -10.00 -7.40
CA PHE A 2 -18.09 -11.03 -8.43
C PHE A 2 -16.82 -11.86 -8.61
N TYR A 3 -16.98 -13.18 -8.79
CA TYR A 3 -15.88 -14.12 -9.02
C TYR A 3 -16.15 -14.99 -10.23
N ILE A 4 -15.11 -15.25 -11.02
CA ILE A 4 -15.04 -16.31 -12.00
C ILE A 4 -13.94 -17.27 -11.53
N ASN A 5 -14.26 -18.58 -11.49
CA ASN A 5 -13.35 -19.66 -11.06
C ASN A 5 -12.80 -19.50 -9.63
N ARG A 6 -13.61 -19.03 -8.67
CA ARG A 6 -13.19 -18.79 -7.28
C ARG A 6 -12.45 -19.96 -6.62
N ASN A 7 -12.78 -21.19 -6.99
CA ASN A 7 -12.26 -22.40 -6.38
C ASN A 7 -11.38 -23.24 -7.32
N LYS A 8 -11.06 -22.75 -8.53
CA LYS A 8 -10.13 -23.45 -9.44
C LYS A 8 -8.70 -23.00 -9.19
N GLN A 9 -7.80 -23.98 -9.06
CA GLN A 9 -6.42 -23.75 -8.67
C GLN A 9 -5.57 -22.99 -9.70
N ASN A 10 -5.97 -23.04 -10.99
CA ASN A 10 -5.10 -22.54 -12.05
C ASN A 10 -5.32 -21.07 -12.39
N PHE A 11 -6.57 -20.58 -12.33
CA PHE A 11 -6.81 -19.15 -12.54
C PHE A 11 -8.10 -18.68 -11.84
N SER A 12 -8.11 -17.42 -11.40
CA SER A 12 -9.31 -16.77 -10.88
C SER A 12 -9.36 -15.30 -11.30
N LEU A 13 -10.58 -14.80 -11.49
CA LEU A 13 -10.85 -13.40 -11.76
C LEU A 13 -11.89 -12.91 -10.73
N ALA A 14 -11.60 -11.77 -10.10
CA ALA A 14 -12.48 -11.16 -9.12
C ALA A 14 -12.68 -9.69 -9.43
N PHE A 15 -13.93 -9.24 -9.40
CA PHE A 15 -14.28 -7.83 -9.41
C PHE A 15 -14.83 -7.42 -8.06
N SER A 16 -14.35 -6.30 -7.51
CA SER A 16 -14.86 -5.75 -6.27
C SER A 16 -15.13 -4.25 -6.39
N TYR A 17 -16.17 -3.80 -5.69
CA TYR A 17 -16.52 -2.41 -5.50
C TYR A 17 -16.64 -2.14 -4.00
N LEU A 18 -15.98 -1.08 -3.53
CA LEU A 18 -16.04 -0.61 -2.16
C LEU A 18 -16.32 0.88 -2.15
N GLU A 19 -17.26 1.31 -1.33
CA GLU A 19 -17.56 2.72 -1.11
C GLU A 19 -17.58 3.00 0.40
N ASN A 20 -16.80 4.01 0.82
CA ASN A 20 -16.76 4.51 2.18
C ASN A 20 -17.07 6.00 2.17
N LYS A 21 -17.91 6.45 3.08
CA LYS A 21 -18.22 7.86 3.31
C LYS A 21 -18.13 8.14 4.79
N SER A 22 -17.53 9.27 5.16
CA SER A 22 -17.51 9.75 6.52
C SER A 22 -17.81 11.24 6.57
N LYS A 23 -18.45 11.68 7.65
CA LYS A 23 -18.69 13.07 7.99
C LYS A 23 -18.33 13.28 9.44
N ASN A 24 -17.42 14.22 9.68
CA ASN A 24 -17.01 14.62 11.01
C ASN A 24 -17.50 16.05 11.23
N ASN A 25 -18.28 16.26 12.28
CA ASN A 25 -18.74 17.59 12.70
C ASN A 25 -17.89 18.07 13.88
N PHE A 26 -17.42 19.29 13.78
CA PHE A 26 -16.65 20.00 14.81
C PHE A 26 -17.43 21.23 15.24
N SER A 27 -17.09 21.85 16.36
CA SER A 27 -17.70 23.12 16.82
C SER A 27 -17.51 24.28 15.83
N PHE A 28 -16.53 24.16 14.92
CA PHE A 28 -16.15 25.19 13.95
C PHE A 28 -16.39 24.77 12.49
N GLY A 29 -17.19 23.74 12.23
CA GLY A 29 -17.52 23.32 10.84
C GLY A 29 -17.52 21.81 10.65
N SER A 30 -17.66 21.35 9.41
CA SER A 30 -17.68 19.93 9.08
C SER A 30 -16.63 19.55 8.04
N THR A 31 -16.21 18.30 8.11
CA THR A 31 -15.37 17.68 7.07
C THR A 31 -16.06 16.42 6.56
N LYS A 32 -16.19 16.31 5.23
CA LYS A 32 -16.77 15.16 4.54
C LYS A 32 -15.68 14.49 3.72
N SER A 33 -15.54 13.18 3.85
CA SER A 33 -14.65 12.40 2.99
C SER A 33 -15.37 11.22 2.35
N SER A 34 -14.98 10.89 1.12
CA SER A 34 -15.53 9.79 0.37
C SER A 34 -14.40 9.05 -0.34
N SER A 35 -14.52 7.74 -0.39
CA SER A 35 -13.60 6.87 -1.15
C SER A 35 -14.39 5.80 -1.86
N LYS A 36 -14.22 5.69 -3.19
CA LYS A 36 -14.82 4.66 -4.04
C LYS A 36 -13.70 3.91 -4.72
N VAL A 37 -13.67 2.59 -4.58
CA VAL A 37 -12.63 1.72 -5.15
C VAL A 37 -13.30 0.67 -6.01
N LYS A 38 -12.90 0.62 -7.30
CA LYS A 38 -13.22 -0.48 -8.22
C LYS A 38 -11.93 -1.24 -8.47
N LYS A 39 -11.93 -2.54 -8.18
CA LYS A 39 -10.76 -3.39 -8.30
C LYS A 39 -11.09 -4.60 -9.14
N LEU A 40 -10.24 -4.88 -10.13
CA LEU A 40 -10.20 -6.12 -10.89
C LEU A 40 -8.95 -6.88 -10.47
N ASN A 41 -9.11 -8.13 -10.04
CA ASN A 41 -8.00 -8.97 -9.63
C ASN A 41 -7.99 -10.24 -10.47
N PHE A 42 -6.89 -10.46 -11.19
CA PHE A 42 -6.60 -11.66 -11.94
C PHE A 42 -5.47 -12.41 -11.26
N ILE A 43 -5.69 -13.69 -10.97
CA ILE A 43 -4.68 -14.57 -10.38
C ILE A 43 -4.52 -15.77 -11.30
N HIS A 44 -3.28 -16.09 -11.65
CA HIS A 44 -2.90 -17.26 -12.42
C HIS A 44 -1.78 -18.02 -11.71
N LYS A 45 -2.06 -19.26 -11.34
CA LYS A 45 -1.07 -20.19 -10.82
C LYS A 45 -0.36 -20.85 -12.00
N ILE A 46 0.88 -20.48 -12.24
CA ILE A 46 1.69 -21.01 -13.35
C ILE A 46 2.04 -22.47 -13.07
N ASP A 47 2.54 -22.72 -11.86
CA ASP A 47 2.83 -24.06 -11.33
C ASP A 47 2.75 -24.06 -9.80
N ASN A 48 3.33 -25.05 -9.13
CA ASN A 48 3.35 -25.10 -7.67
C ASN A 48 4.33 -24.11 -7.04
N LEU A 49 5.27 -23.57 -7.82
CA LEU A 49 6.30 -22.63 -7.34
C LEU A 49 5.98 -21.20 -7.70
N PHE A 50 5.20 -20.93 -8.77
CA PHE A 50 4.97 -19.58 -9.25
C PHE A 50 3.48 -19.24 -9.36
N LEU A 51 3.15 -18.06 -8.86
CA LEU A 51 1.83 -17.45 -8.98
C LEU A 51 1.98 -16.02 -9.50
N MET A 52 1.19 -15.68 -10.51
CA MET A 52 1.07 -14.33 -11.05
C MET A 52 -0.25 -13.73 -10.59
N GLU A 53 -0.19 -12.54 -10.03
CA GLU A 53 -1.37 -11.72 -9.71
C GLU A 53 -1.28 -10.39 -10.44
N ILE A 54 -2.38 -9.96 -11.05
CA ILE A 54 -2.49 -8.65 -11.69
C ILE A 54 -3.71 -7.94 -11.09
N ILE A 55 -3.48 -6.79 -10.48
CA ILE A 55 -4.53 -5.96 -9.90
C ILE A 55 -4.67 -4.69 -10.72
N GLY A 56 -5.81 -4.52 -11.39
CA GLY A 56 -6.25 -3.23 -11.94
C GLY A 56 -7.13 -2.51 -10.91
N ASN A 57 -6.86 -1.23 -10.67
CA ASN A 57 -7.58 -0.45 -9.66
C ASN A 57 -7.95 0.94 -10.19
N LYS A 58 -9.20 1.35 -9.91
CA LYS A 58 -9.65 2.74 -10.04
C LYS A 58 -10.16 3.20 -8.70
N LYS A 59 -9.48 4.18 -8.09
CA LYS A 59 -9.86 4.78 -6.80
C LYS A 59 -10.24 6.24 -7.00
N ASN A 60 -11.44 6.61 -6.58
CA ASN A 60 -11.87 8.00 -6.49
C ASN A 60 -11.93 8.36 -5.01
N GLN A 61 -11.23 9.42 -4.62
CA GLN A 61 -11.17 9.87 -3.24
C GLN A 61 -11.42 11.37 -3.21
N SER A 62 -12.33 11.81 -2.33
CA SER A 62 -12.58 13.23 -2.12
C SER A 62 -12.54 13.58 -0.65
N ASN A 63 -12.09 14.79 -0.36
CA ASN A 63 -12.17 15.43 0.94
C ASN A 63 -12.70 16.82 0.78
N TRP A 64 -13.66 17.19 1.61
CA TRP A 64 -14.29 18.49 1.61
C TRP A 64 -14.36 19.02 3.04
N SER A 65 -13.73 20.16 3.28
CA SER A 65 -13.75 20.87 4.55
C SER A 65 -14.35 22.26 4.36
N GLU A 66 -15.28 22.64 5.23
CA GLU A 66 -15.92 23.97 5.17
C GLU A 66 -14.92 25.10 5.46
N ASN A 67 -14.02 24.91 6.41
CA ASN A 67 -13.13 25.97 6.90
C ASN A 67 -11.67 25.86 6.39
N PHE A 68 -11.30 24.74 5.77
CA PHE A 68 -9.94 24.51 5.30
C PHE A 68 -9.97 24.16 3.82
N GLN A 69 -10.14 25.17 2.96
CA GLN A 69 -10.29 24.98 1.52
C GLN A 69 -9.04 24.33 0.90
N ASP A 70 -7.85 24.61 1.44
CA ASP A 70 -6.58 24.03 0.97
C ASP A 70 -6.50 22.49 1.16
N LYS A 71 -7.42 21.92 1.97
CA LYS A 71 -7.55 20.46 2.19
C LYS A 71 -8.60 19.82 1.30
N ASN A 72 -9.27 20.60 0.44
CA ASN A 72 -10.28 20.11 -0.46
C ASN A 72 -9.59 19.49 -1.69
N TYR A 73 -9.97 18.26 -2.01
CA TYR A 73 -9.46 17.56 -3.18
C TYR A 73 -10.48 16.56 -3.72
N GLN A 74 -10.35 16.26 -4.99
CA GLN A 74 -11.06 15.17 -5.68
C GLN A 74 -10.06 14.42 -6.55
N ILE A 75 -9.47 13.39 -5.98
CA ILE A 75 -8.38 12.61 -6.58
C ILE A 75 -8.94 11.34 -7.21
N THR A 76 -8.52 11.08 -8.46
CA THR A 76 -8.72 9.82 -9.16
C THR A 76 -7.36 9.15 -9.35
N ASP A 77 -7.23 7.89 -8.95
CA ASP A 77 -6.04 7.04 -9.11
C ASP A 77 -6.42 5.85 -10.00
N TYR A 78 -5.73 5.73 -11.13
CA TYR A 78 -5.74 4.54 -11.97
C TYR A 78 -4.43 3.81 -11.76
N SER A 79 -4.49 2.55 -11.38
CA SER A 79 -3.27 1.78 -11.16
C SER A 79 -3.38 0.34 -11.67
N ILE A 80 -2.24 -0.18 -12.11
CA ILE A 80 -2.04 -1.59 -12.42
C ILE A 80 -0.85 -2.10 -11.62
N ASN A 81 -1.01 -3.27 -11.00
CA ASN A 81 -0.04 -3.85 -10.10
C ASN A 81 0.15 -5.34 -10.40
N PRO A 82 1.01 -5.71 -11.37
CA PRO A 82 1.47 -7.08 -11.52
C PRO A 82 2.40 -7.47 -10.37
N THR A 83 2.20 -8.68 -9.86
CA THR A 83 3.01 -9.31 -8.81
C THR A 83 3.32 -10.75 -9.22
N LEU A 84 4.59 -11.11 -9.19
CA LEU A 84 5.05 -12.48 -9.34
C LEU A 84 5.48 -13.01 -7.97
N THR A 85 4.86 -14.10 -7.53
CA THR A 85 5.19 -14.78 -6.27
C THR A 85 5.92 -16.08 -6.57
N TYR A 86 7.09 -16.24 -5.95
CA TYR A 86 7.81 -17.51 -5.90
C TYR A 86 7.63 -18.14 -4.52
N PHE A 87 7.21 -19.40 -4.47
CA PHE A 87 7.05 -20.17 -3.25
C PHE A 87 8.26 -21.09 -3.04
N SER A 88 8.90 -20.94 -1.88
CA SER A 88 9.98 -21.84 -1.44
C SER A 88 9.47 -22.69 -0.29
N GLY A 89 8.87 -23.83 -0.63
CA GLY A 89 8.16 -24.68 0.33
C GLY A 89 6.78 -24.12 0.75
N GLU A 90 6.20 -24.68 1.79
CA GLU A 90 4.80 -24.37 2.20
C GLU A 90 4.61 -22.96 2.80
N ASN A 91 5.65 -22.41 3.42
CA ASN A 91 5.50 -21.23 4.29
C ASN A 91 6.39 -20.04 3.90
N ASN A 92 7.24 -20.20 2.89
CA ASN A 92 8.16 -19.16 2.46
C ASN A 92 7.81 -18.68 1.07
N ARG A 93 7.87 -17.37 0.85
CA ARG A 93 7.62 -16.79 -0.46
C ARG A 93 8.40 -15.50 -0.67
N ILE A 94 8.71 -15.25 -1.94
CA ILE A 94 9.28 -14.01 -2.43
C ILE A 94 8.29 -13.42 -3.43
N ASN A 95 7.94 -12.16 -3.26
CA ASN A 95 7.10 -11.43 -4.21
C ASN A 95 7.96 -10.37 -4.92
N PHE A 96 7.83 -10.33 -6.24
CA PHE A 96 8.32 -9.27 -7.09
C PHE A 96 7.12 -8.43 -7.52
N ILE A 97 7.13 -7.16 -7.21
CA ILE A 97 6.00 -6.24 -7.35
C ILE A 97 6.40 -5.15 -8.32
N TYR A 98 5.53 -4.87 -9.27
CA TYR A 98 5.64 -3.68 -10.09
C TYR A 98 4.29 -2.97 -10.10
N LYS A 99 4.26 -1.69 -9.77
CA LYS A 99 3.02 -0.91 -9.79
C LYS A 99 3.22 0.36 -10.61
N LEU A 100 2.28 0.61 -11.52
CA LEU A 100 2.10 1.88 -12.21
C LEU A 100 0.85 2.55 -11.68
N SER A 101 0.94 3.85 -11.41
CA SER A 101 -0.22 4.67 -11.03
C SER A 101 -0.20 5.98 -11.80
N ASP A 102 -1.38 6.38 -12.25
CA ASP A 102 -1.68 7.70 -12.82
C ASP A 102 -2.75 8.34 -11.95
N ILE A 103 -2.41 9.45 -11.32
CA ILE A 103 -3.21 10.07 -10.26
C ILE A 103 -3.45 11.53 -10.63
N GLU A 104 -4.70 11.95 -10.59
CA GLU A 104 -5.13 13.29 -10.96
C GLU A 104 -6.02 13.89 -9.88
N ASN A 105 -5.81 15.17 -9.56
CA ASN A 105 -6.74 15.97 -8.78
C ASN A 105 -7.59 16.82 -9.72
N SER A 106 -8.91 16.64 -9.71
CA SER A 106 -9.83 17.34 -10.63
C SER A 106 -10.28 18.70 -10.14
N ILE A 107 -9.89 19.14 -8.95
CA ILE A 107 -10.22 20.46 -8.39
C ILE A 107 -8.93 21.20 -7.99
N GLY A 108 -9.04 22.51 -7.76
CA GLY A 108 -7.88 23.36 -7.44
C GLY A 108 -6.95 23.53 -8.64
N ASN A 109 -5.66 23.26 -8.45
CA ASN A 109 -4.63 23.48 -9.47
C ASN A 109 -4.48 22.31 -10.46
N GLN A 110 -5.37 21.32 -10.40
CA GLN A 110 -5.37 20.14 -11.29
C GLN A 110 -4.01 19.39 -11.30
N GLU A 111 -3.50 19.14 -10.10
CA GLU A 111 -2.23 18.45 -9.91
C GLU A 111 -2.29 17.02 -10.48
N THR A 112 -1.16 16.55 -11.01
CA THR A 112 -1.02 15.20 -11.55
C THR A 112 0.21 14.49 -10.97
N LEU A 113 0.12 13.16 -10.83
CA LEU A 113 1.23 12.32 -10.39
C LEU A 113 1.28 11.05 -11.22
N LYS A 114 2.43 10.80 -11.86
CA LYS A 114 2.80 9.49 -12.39
C LYS A 114 3.75 8.82 -11.43
N GLN A 115 3.38 7.65 -10.95
CA GLN A 115 4.19 6.91 -10.00
C GLN A 115 4.50 5.51 -10.53
N GLN A 116 5.77 5.14 -10.45
CA GLN A 116 6.27 3.79 -10.68
C GLN A 116 6.80 3.24 -9.35
N ASN A 117 6.46 2.01 -9.03
CA ASN A 117 6.99 1.31 -7.84
C ASN A 117 7.53 -0.06 -8.26
N PHE A 118 8.77 -0.33 -7.87
CA PHE A 118 9.39 -1.65 -7.91
C PHE A 118 9.58 -2.13 -6.48
N GLY A 119 9.00 -3.27 -6.15
CA GLY A 119 9.06 -3.84 -4.81
C GLY A 119 9.54 -5.28 -4.81
N ILE A 120 10.23 -5.64 -3.73
CA ILE A 120 10.52 -7.02 -3.39
C ILE A 120 10.10 -7.27 -1.95
N SER A 121 9.45 -8.39 -1.70
CA SER A 121 9.10 -8.80 -0.34
C SER A 121 9.42 -10.26 -0.10
N LEU A 122 10.01 -10.54 1.05
CA LEU A 122 10.38 -11.85 1.53
C LEU A 122 9.55 -12.19 2.76
N PHE A 123 8.88 -13.34 2.72
CA PHE A 123 8.15 -13.90 3.84
C PHE A 123 8.76 -15.23 4.20
N LEU A 124 9.29 -15.33 5.44
CA LEU A 124 9.77 -16.56 6.01
C LEU A 124 8.93 -16.85 7.25
N ASN A 125 8.24 -17.98 7.24
CA ASN A 125 7.39 -18.37 8.36
C ASN A 125 7.70 -19.81 8.76
N GLN A 126 8.09 -20.01 9.99
CA GLN A 126 8.36 -21.32 10.56
C GLN A 126 7.26 -21.66 11.57
N LYS A 127 6.24 -22.38 11.08
CA LYS A 127 5.07 -22.95 11.82
C LYS A 127 5.00 -22.48 13.28
N GLU A 128 4.21 -21.42 13.53
CA GLU A 128 3.87 -20.88 14.86
C GLU A 128 5.01 -20.39 15.76
N LYS A 129 6.28 -20.60 15.39
CA LYS A 129 7.42 -20.27 16.25
C LYS A 129 8.09 -18.95 15.92
N ARG A 130 8.21 -18.62 14.63
CA ARG A 130 8.86 -17.40 14.17
C ARG A 130 8.36 -16.98 12.81
N GLY A 131 8.23 -15.68 12.59
CA GLY A 131 7.93 -15.07 11.32
C GLY A 131 8.90 -13.94 11.03
N PHE A 132 9.37 -13.84 9.79
CA PHE A 132 10.17 -12.76 9.30
C PHE A 132 9.57 -12.23 8.00
N ILE A 133 9.39 -10.90 7.93
CA ILE A 133 8.94 -10.20 6.75
C ILE A 133 9.96 -9.10 6.46
N SER A 134 10.48 -9.09 5.24
CA SER A 134 11.32 -8.01 4.72
C SER A 134 10.69 -7.47 3.45
N GLU A 135 10.55 -6.17 3.36
CA GLU A 135 10.03 -5.47 2.19
C GLU A 135 10.97 -4.34 1.83
N PHE A 136 11.22 -4.19 0.55
CA PHE A 136 11.95 -3.08 -0.02
C PHE A 136 11.19 -2.56 -1.23
N ASN A 137 11.02 -1.24 -1.33
CA ASN A 137 10.37 -0.60 -2.45
C ASN A 137 11.20 0.60 -2.93
N TYR A 138 11.30 0.72 -4.24
CA TYR A 138 11.77 1.89 -4.96
C TYR A 138 10.60 2.55 -5.66
N TYR A 139 10.42 3.85 -5.44
CA TYR A 139 9.40 4.67 -6.09
C TYR A 139 10.05 5.75 -6.93
N LYS A 140 9.54 5.92 -8.13
CA LYS A 140 9.80 7.09 -8.98
C LYS A 140 8.51 7.86 -9.13
N ASN A 141 8.48 9.10 -8.63
CA ASN A 141 7.35 10.01 -8.65
C ASN A 141 7.63 11.15 -9.63
N GLU A 142 6.72 11.39 -10.55
CA GLU A 142 6.71 12.54 -11.45
C GLU A 142 5.45 13.36 -11.13
N PHE A 143 5.60 14.30 -10.20
CA PHE A 143 4.51 15.16 -9.73
C PHE A 143 4.55 16.51 -10.41
N ASN A 144 3.40 16.94 -10.92
CA ASN A 144 3.18 18.27 -11.48
C ASN A 144 2.19 19.03 -10.59
N GLY A 145 2.67 20.09 -9.96
CA GLY A 145 1.95 20.92 -8.99
C GLY A 145 2.87 21.50 -7.91
N ASP A 146 2.28 22.14 -6.91
CA ASP A 146 3.03 22.64 -5.76
C ASP A 146 3.41 21.48 -4.81
N ILE A 147 4.72 21.20 -4.75
CA ILE A 147 5.28 20.11 -3.93
C ILE A 147 5.09 20.31 -2.42
N ASN A 148 4.84 21.53 -1.96
CA ASN A 148 4.61 21.87 -0.55
C ASN A 148 3.12 21.85 -0.17
N SER A 149 2.24 21.53 -1.10
CA SER A 149 0.80 21.48 -0.87
C SER A 149 0.37 20.25 -0.06
N VAL A 150 -0.78 20.34 0.60
CA VAL A 150 -1.44 19.19 1.24
C VAL A 150 -1.78 18.12 0.20
N ILE A 151 -2.12 18.54 -1.02
CA ILE A 151 -2.47 17.66 -2.13
C ILE A 151 -1.28 16.80 -2.54
N SER A 152 -0.08 17.41 -2.68
CA SER A 152 1.14 16.68 -3.00
C SER A 152 1.43 15.59 -1.97
N TYR A 153 1.29 15.90 -0.68
CA TYR A 153 1.48 14.93 0.39
C TYR A 153 0.49 13.76 0.31
N VAL A 154 -0.78 14.05 0.01
CA VAL A 154 -1.83 13.03 -0.12
C VAL A 154 -1.61 12.17 -1.36
N MET A 155 -1.30 12.76 -2.52
CA MET A 155 -1.09 12.02 -3.77
C MET A 155 0.15 11.13 -3.71
N MET A 156 1.26 11.63 -3.15
CA MET A 156 2.52 10.90 -3.03
C MET A 156 2.60 10.01 -1.76
N ASN A 157 1.54 9.94 -0.92
CA ASN A 157 1.55 9.19 0.35
C ASN A 157 2.72 9.56 1.26
N GLY A 158 3.05 10.85 1.35
CA GLY A 158 4.15 11.38 2.15
C GLY A 158 5.56 11.09 1.60
N LEU A 159 5.66 10.53 0.41
CA LEU A 159 6.91 10.47 -0.36
C LEU A 159 7.17 11.83 -1.03
N GLN A 160 8.32 11.96 -1.69
CA GLN A 160 8.68 13.18 -2.40
C GLN A 160 8.64 12.98 -3.92
N ASN A 161 8.67 14.09 -4.65
CA ASN A 161 8.91 14.06 -6.08
C ASN A 161 10.30 13.51 -6.40
N GLY A 162 10.44 12.71 -7.47
CA GLY A 162 11.66 12.00 -7.83
C GLY A 162 11.77 10.62 -7.17
N GLU A 163 12.98 10.23 -6.81
CA GLU A 163 13.27 8.88 -6.32
C GLU A 163 13.08 8.74 -4.81
N ASN A 164 12.48 7.64 -4.40
CA ASN A 164 12.24 7.33 -3.01
C ASN A 164 12.48 5.85 -2.76
N TYR A 165 13.01 5.55 -1.60
CA TYR A 165 13.27 4.19 -1.13
C TYR A 165 12.56 3.99 0.20
N THR A 166 11.87 2.86 0.35
CA THR A 166 11.27 2.47 1.64
C THR A 166 11.62 1.03 1.94
N TRP A 167 11.83 0.74 3.21
CA TRP A 167 12.04 -0.63 3.66
C TRP A 167 11.33 -0.88 4.96
N ARG A 168 10.93 -2.13 5.16
CA ARG A 168 10.30 -2.63 6.37
C ARG A 168 10.86 -3.99 6.70
N PHE A 169 11.27 -4.16 7.96
CA PHE A 169 11.60 -5.44 8.55
C PHE A 169 10.67 -5.69 9.72
N LYS A 170 10.03 -6.85 9.73
CA LYS A 170 9.23 -7.32 10.83
C LYS A 170 9.73 -8.70 11.24
N PHE A 171 10.04 -8.84 12.49
CA PHE A 171 10.42 -10.12 13.08
C PHE A 171 9.52 -10.41 14.27
N GLN A 172 8.93 -11.60 14.29
CA GLN A 172 8.09 -12.09 15.37
C GLN A 172 8.60 -13.45 15.80
N ARG A 173 8.71 -13.66 17.11
CA ARG A 173 9.15 -14.94 17.66
C ARG A 173 8.46 -15.22 18.99
N LYS A 174 7.98 -16.46 19.14
CA LYS A 174 7.54 -17.02 20.39
C LYS A 174 8.78 -17.50 21.18
N LEU A 175 9.10 -16.81 22.27
CA LEU A 175 10.27 -17.14 23.12
C LEU A 175 9.96 -18.28 24.08
N SER A 176 8.71 -18.33 24.59
CA SER A 176 8.18 -19.40 25.41
C SER A 176 6.69 -19.56 25.20
N LYS A 177 6.02 -20.46 25.93
CA LYS A 177 4.54 -20.58 25.90
C LYS A 177 3.84 -19.29 26.37
N LEU A 178 4.54 -18.48 27.18
CA LEU A 178 4.01 -17.30 27.86
C LEU A 178 4.61 -15.98 27.34
N LEU A 179 5.59 -16.02 26.43
CA LEU A 179 6.32 -14.82 26.02
C LEU A 179 6.52 -14.76 24.51
N ASP A 180 6.01 -13.70 23.89
CA ASP A 180 6.20 -13.36 22.47
C ASP A 180 7.00 -12.07 22.35
N ILE A 181 7.90 -12.00 21.36
CA ILE A 181 8.59 -10.78 20.93
C ILE A 181 8.18 -10.42 19.52
N ASN A 182 7.91 -9.14 19.30
CA ASN A 182 7.65 -8.55 17.99
C ASN A 182 8.58 -7.34 17.81
N PHE A 183 9.37 -7.35 16.74
CA PHE A 183 10.26 -6.27 16.35
C PHE A 183 9.82 -5.75 14.99
N ILE A 184 9.68 -4.42 14.84
CA ILE A 184 9.36 -3.75 13.59
C ILE A 184 10.39 -2.63 13.38
N TYR A 185 10.98 -2.58 12.18
CA TYR A 185 11.86 -1.52 11.77
C TYR A 185 11.42 -1.02 10.39
N LEU A 186 11.23 0.28 10.28
CA LEU A 186 10.81 0.99 9.09
C LEU A 186 11.89 2.01 8.73
N GLY A 187 12.18 2.14 7.45
CA GLY A 187 13.04 3.19 6.97
C GLY A 187 12.54 3.76 5.65
N ARG A 188 12.88 5.02 5.43
CA ARG A 188 12.64 5.67 4.13
C ARG A 188 13.74 6.68 3.82
N LYS A 189 14.03 6.82 2.53
CA LYS A 189 14.94 7.82 1.99
C LYS A 189 14.34 8.39 0.72
N SER A 190 14.36 9.71 0.58
CA SER A 190 14.04 10.44 -0.64
C SER A 190 15.28 11.25 -1.05
N ASN A 191 15.41 11.58 -2.34
CA ASN A 191 16.61 12.23 -2.89
C ASN A 191 17.09 13.44 -2.10
N SER A 192 16.16 14.27 -1.64
CA SER A 192 16.44 15.57 -1.03
C SER A 192 16.38 15.58 0.50
N THR A 193 16.07 14.44 1.15
CA THR A 193 15.88 14.39 2.60
C THR A 193 16.85 13.43 3.28
N ARG A 194 17.06 13.66 4.59
CA ARG A 194 17.76 12.70 5.44
C ARG A 194 16.96 11.40 5.53
N THR A 195 17.68 10.29 5.65
CA THR A 195 17.05 8.99 5.90
C THR A 195 16.31 9.03 7.24
N ILE A 196 15.07 8.56 7.23
CA ILE A 196 14.22 8.46 8.43
C ILE A 196 14.17 7.00 8.84
N HIS A 197 14.41 6.75 10.11
CA HIS A 197 14.39 5.44 10.73
C HIS A 197 13.36 5.42 11.85
N ASN A 198 12.57 4.36 11.94
CA ASN A 198 11.62 4.14 13.01
C ASN A 198 11.67 2.66 13.42
N GLY A 199 11.88 2.39 14.70
CA GLY A 199 11.95 1.04 15.24
C GLY A 199 11.05 0.89 16.46
N SER A 200 10.40 -0.26 16.60
CA SER A 200 9.64 -0.62 17.79
C SER A 200 9.88 -2.07 18.19
N ILE A 201 9.91 -2.31 19.50
CA ILE A 201 9.98 -3.63 20.10
C ILE A 201 8.80 -3.77 21.05
N GLN A 202 8.07 -4.85 20.90
CA GLN A 202 6.95 -5.20 21.78
C GLN A 202 7.19 -6.59 22.37
N LEU A 203 7.11 -6.68 23.68
CA LEU A 203 7.08 -7.92 24.42
C LEU A 203 5.65 -8.15 24.91
N LYS A 204 5.09 -9.33 24.65
CA LYS A 204 3.77 -9.75 25.13
C LYS A 204 3.95 -10.93 26.04
N ALA A 205 3.62 -10.74 27.33
CA ALA A 205 3.52 -11.81 28.32
C ALA A 205 2.04 -12.23 28.47
N ILE A 206 1.80 -13.54 28.57
CA ILE A 206 0.48 -14.15 28.79
C ILE A 206 0.59 -14.89 30.12
N PHE A 207 -0.18 -14.46 31.12
CA PHE A 207 -0.22 -15.04 32.47
C PHE A 207 -1.45 -15.93 32.61
#